data_3f7fb0f7bae0864bed6199f4122acae7
#
_entry.id   3f7fb0f7bae0864bed6199f4122acae7
#
_cell.length_a   1.000
_cell.length_b   1.000
_cell.length_c   1.000
_cell.angle_alpha   90.00
_cell.angle_beta   90.00
_cell.angle_gamma   90.00
#
_symmetry.space_group_name_H-M   'P 1'
#
loop_
_entity.id
_entity.type
_entity.pdbx_description
1 polymer ?
#
loop_
_entity_poly.entity_id
_entity_poly.type
_entity_poly.pdbx_seq_one_letter_code
_entity_poly.pdbx_strand_id
1 'polypeptide(L)'
;MKVAAYQAPLLACGSMEALALIREQVDWCESAGVEILCCPEGVLGGLADYATQPTSFAIDVEDGRLNSVLAPLASDKVTTILGFTEIDRQGRLYNSAAVFHKGLVVGLYRKLYPAINRSIYEAGYKVPVFQIGKLTLGIVICNDSNYFEPARLMAVQGATALFVPTNNGLPPKRASAGLVAKSRNVDIARAVENHMWVIRADVAGRTDELVSYGSSGIVDPYGMVLQSARQLHSDLIIAEIDTVPRAQRRR
;
A
#
# COMPACT_ATOMS: atom_id res chain seq x y z
N MET A 1 -18.03 -1.94 -5.79
CA MET A 1 -16.65 -2.37 -6.11
C MET A 1 -16.09 -3.15 -4.93
N LYS A 2 -15.60 -4.36 -5.16
CA LYS A 2 -14.92 -5.12 -4.10
C LYS A 2 -13.44 -4.79 -4.07
N VAL A 3 -12.90 -4.51 -2.89
CA VAL A 3 -11.48 -4.24 -2.66
C VAL A 3 -10.93 -5.20 -1.62
N ALA A 4 -9.63 -5.49 -1.73
CA ALA A 4 -8.93 -6.32 -0.76
C ALA A 4 -7.68 -5.63 -0.24
N ALA A 5 -7.31 -5.92 1.01
CA ALA A 5 -6.01 -5.59 1.57
C ALA A 5 -5.31 -6.91 1.97
N TYR A 6 -4.15 -7.14 1.37
CA TYR A 6 -3.29 -8.28 1.66
C TYR A 6 -2.32 -7.93 2.78
N GLN A 7 -2.46 -8.60 3.91
CA GLN A 7 -1.44 -8.63 4.96
C GLN A 7 -0.42 -9.69 4.62
N ALA A 8 0.68 -9.27 3.96
CA ALA A 8 1.71 -10.18 3.50
C ALA A 8 2.61 -10.66 4.65
N PRO A 9 3.27 -11.82 4.53
CA PRO A 9 4.29 -12.20 5.48
C PRO A 9 5.46 -11.20 5.43
N LEU A 10 6.07 -10.96 6.59
CA LEU A 10 7.32 -10.21 6.67
C LEU A 10 8.45 -11.09 6.11
N LEU A 11 9.01 -10.70 4.97
CA LEU A 11 10.08 -11.41 4.28
C LEU A 11 11.45 -10.77 4.57
N ALA A 12 12.51 -11.52 4.36
CA ALA A 12 13.88 -11.01 4.44
C ALA A 12 14.12 -9.91 3.38
N CYS A 13 14.94 -8.92 3.72
CA CYS A 13 15.35 -7.90 2.75
C CYS A 13 16.04 -8.51 1.51
N GLY A 14 15.71 -7.99 0.34
CA GLY A 14 16.18 -8.50 -0.96
C GLY A 14 15.33 -9.65 -1.53
N SER A 15 14.39 -10.23 -0.76
CA SER A 15 13.54 -11.31 -1.26
C SER A 15 12.52 -10.80 -2.27
N MET A 16 12.42 -11.49 -3.42
CA MET A 16 11.39 -11.28 -4.44
C MET A 16 10.29 -12.37 -4.38
N GLU A 17 10.30 -13.24 -3.36
CA GLU A 17 9.30 -14.29 -3.14
C GLU A 17 7.87 -13.72 -3.05
N ALA A 18 7.75 -12.46 -2.63
CA ALA A 18 6.47 -11.77 -2.58
C ALA A 18 5.72 -11.78 -3.93
N LEU A 19 6.40 -11.81 -5.08
CA LEU A 19 5.72 -11.89 -6.39
C LEU A 19 4.84 -13.13 -6.53
N ALA A 20 5.35 -14.30 -6.13
CA ALA A 20 4.59 -15.55 -6.18
C ALA A 20 3.40 -15.50 -5.20
N LEU A 21 3.64 -15.01 -3.96
CA LEU A 21 2.59 -14.88 -2.96
C LEU A 21 1.49 -13.89 -3.39
N ILE A 22 1.86 -12.76 -4.01
CA ILE A 22 0.88 -11.81 -4.54
C ILE A 22 0.11 -12.43 -5.72
N ARG A 23 0.77 -13.21 -6.59
CA ARG A 23 0.08 -13.90 -7.69
C ARG A 23 -1.04 -14.80 -7.16
N GLU A 24 -0.77 -15.59 -6.13
CA GLU A 24 -1.79 -16.42 -5.46
C GLU A 24 -2.98 -15.57 -4.96
N GLN A 25 -2.69 -14.39 -4.38
CA GLN A 25 -3.75 -13.49 -3.93
C GLN A 25 -4.54 -12.88 -5.10
N VAL A 26 -3.88 -12.57 -6.22
CA VAL A 26 -4.57 -12.09 -7.43
C VAL A 26 -5.50 -13.16 -7.98
N ASP A 27 -5.06 -14.43 -8.07
CA ASP A 27 -5.89 -15.55 -8.52
C ASP A 27 -7.13 -15.74 -7.64
N TRP A 28 -6.92 -15.65 -6.32
CA TRP A 28 -8.02 -15.71 -5.36
C TRP A 28 -8.97 -14.51 -5.52
N CYS A 29 -8.45 -13.31 -5.65
CA CYS A 29 -9.21 -12.07 -5.87
C CYS A 29 -10.05 -12.15 -7.16
N GLU A 30 -9.50 -12.69 -8.25
CA GLU A 30 -10.25 -12.91 -9.50
C GLU A 30 -11.46 -13.81 -9.28
N SER A 31 -11.29 -14.92 -8.54
CA SER A 31 -12.35 -15.87 -8.25
C SER A 31 -13.43 -15.29 -7.33
N ALA A 32 -13.04 -14.40 -6.40
CA ALA A 32 -13.93 -13.74 -5.45
C ALA A 32 -14.61 -12.48 -6.00
N GLY A 33 -14.25 -12.05 -7.22
CA GLY A 33 -14.77 -10.83 -7.85
C GLY A 33 -14.24 -9.54 -7.21
N VAL A 34 -13.02 -9.58 -6.63
CA VAL A 34 -12.29 -8.40 -6.17
C VAL A 34 -11.72 -7.66 -7.36
N GLU A 35 -11.83 -6.34 -7.37
CA GLU A 35 -11.40 -5.49 -8.47
C GLU A 35 -10.10 -4.74 -8.17
N ILE A 36 -9.78 -4.50 -6.87
CA ILE A 36 -8.52 -3.87 -6.46
C ILE A 36 -7.93 -4.62 -5.27
N LEU A 37 -6.67 -5.01 -5.39
CA LEU A 37 -5.85 -5.61 -4.34
C LEU A 37 -4.78 -4.61 -3.90
N CYS A 38 -4.80 -4.22 -2.62
CA CYS A 38 -3.73 -3.45 -2.00
C CYS A 38 -2.73 -4.39 -1.33
N CYS A 39 -1.46 -4.22 -1.66
CA CYS A 39 -0.33 -4.93 -1.06
C CYS A 39 0.53 -3.96 -0.22
N PRO A 40 1.40 -4.47 0.67
CA PRO A 40 2.19 -3.65 1.57
C PRO A 40 3.23 -2.74 0.90
N GLU A 41 3.71 -1.77 1.68
CA GLU A 41 4.89 -0.95 1.41
C GLU A 41 6.14 -1.83 1.31
N GLY A 42 6.96 -1.57 0.26
CA GLY A 42 8.21 -2.29 0.05
C GLY A 42 8.02 -3.81 0.02
N VAL A 43 6.86 -4.31 -0.40
CA VAL A 43 6.58 -5.75 -0.43
C VAL A 43 7.52 -6.49 -1.36
N LEU A 44 8.01 -5.82 -2.43
CA LEU A 44 9.06 -6.33 -3.29
C LEU A 44 10.43 -5.90 -2.77
N GLY A 45 11.21 -6.84 -2.27
CA GLY A 45 12.57 -6.63 -1.81
C GLY A 45 12.71 -6.05 -0.39
N GLY A 46 11.62 -5.71 0.29
CA GLY A 46 11.66 -5.09 1.62
C GLY A 46 11.97 -3.60 1.59
N LEU A 47 12.21 -3.03 2.78
CA LEU A 47 12.61 -1.62 2.93
C LEU A 47 14.14 -1.48 2.82
N ALA A 48 14.58 -0.63 1.90
CA ALA A 48 16.00 -0.40 1.63
C ALA A 48 16.77 0.17 2.85
N ASP A 49 16.07 0.87 3.75
CA ASP A 49 16.65 1.35 5.01
C ASP A 49 17.19 0.23 5.93
N TYR A 50 16.75 -1.01 5.74
CA TYR A 50 17.21 -2.19 6.50
C TYR A 50 18.11 -3.11 5.69
N ALA A 51 18.43 -2.75 4.44
CA ALA A 51 19.22 -3.57 3.55
C ALA A 51 20.72 -3.23 3.60
N THR A 52 21.57 -4.25 3.51
CA THR A 52 23.02 -4.06 3.36
C THR A 52 23.39 -3.61 1.96
N GLN A 53 22.59 -4.01 0.95
CA GLN A 53 22.79 -3.63 -0.46
C GLN A 53 21.46 -3.15 -1.06
N PRO A 54 21.01 -1.93 -0.72
CA PRO A 54 19.67 -1.44 -1.05
C PRO A 54 19.41 -1.32 -2.55
N THR A 55 20.45 -1.10 -3.37
CA THR A 55 20.31 -0.99 -4.82
C THR A 55 20.14 -2.33 -5.54
N SER A 56 20.42 -3.45 -4.86
CA SER A 56 20.38 -4.78 -5.50
C SER A 56 18.98 -5.23 -5.93
N PHE A 57 17.95 -4.73 -5.25
CA PHE A 57 16.54 -5.02 -5.53
C PHE A 57 15.72 -3.77 -5.94
N ALA A 58 16.40 -2.62 -6.05
CA ALA A 58 15.76 -1.40 -6.52
C ALA A 58 15.43 -1.50 -8.02
N ILE A 59 14.26 -0.99 -8.40
CA ILE A 59 13.72 -1.13 -9.76
C ILE A 59 13.72 0.25 -10.42
N ASP A 60 14.36 0.36 -11.59
CA ASP A 60 14.24 1.53 -12.43
C ASP A 60 12.88 1.52 -13.13
N VAL A 61 12.13 2.63 -13.00
CA VAL A 61 10.81 2.77 -13.59
C VAL A 61 10.83 3.40 -14.98
N GLU A 62 11.93 4.06 -15.35
CA GLU A 62 12.06 4.78 -16.61
C GLU A 62 12.45 3.86 -17.77
N ASP A 63 13.11 2.74 -17.50
CA ASP A 63 13.55 1.77 -18.51
C ASP A 63 12.49 0.71 -18.85
N GLY A 64 11.31 0.77 -18.23
CA GLY A 64 10.22 -0.18 -18.42
C GLY A 64 10.37 -1.49 -17.64
N ARG A 65 11.46 -1.65 -16.86
CA ARG A 65 11.75 -2.87 -16.08
C ARG A 65 10.62 -3.20 -15.10
N LEU A 66 9.98 -2.19 -14.52
CA LEU A 66 8.89 -2.40 -13.57
C LEU A 66 7.74 -3.19 -14.20
N ASN A 67 7.34 -2.90 -15.46
CA ASN A 67 6.32 -3.68 -16.16
C ASN A 67 6.73 -5.16 -16.31
N SER A 68 8.00 -5.41 -16.64
CA SER A 68 8.52 -6.79 -16.81
C SER A 68 8.54 -7.55 -15.47
N VAL A 69 8.94 -6.89 -14.38
CA VAL A 69 8.92 -7.48 -13.03
C VAL A 69 7.50 -7.82 -12.59
N LEU A 70 6.53 -6.94 -12.89
CA LEU A 70 5.14 -7.11 -12.50
C LEU A 70 4.32 -7.98 -13.48
N ALA A 71 4.86 -8.33 -14.65
CA ALA A 71 4.14 -9.13 -15.66
C ALA A 71 3.47 -10.40 -15.10
N PRO A 72 4.10 -11.15 -14.15
CA PRO A 72 3.44 -12.31 -13.54
C PRO A 72 2.13 -12.00 -12.80
N LEU A 73 1.93 -10.74 -12.38
CA LEU A 73 0.73 -10.28 -11.67
C LEU A 73 -0.37 -9.78 -12.60
N ALA A 74 -0.17 -9.85 -13.93
CA ALA A 74 -1.15 -9.33 -14.89
C ALA A 74 -2.51 -10.00 -14.74
N SER A 75 -3.55 -9.16 -14.72
CA SER A 75 -4.95 -9.57 -14.61
C SER A 75 -5.83 -8.58 -15.36
N ASP A 76 -6.83 -9.09 -16.06
CA ASP A 76 -7.86 -8.24 -16.71
C ASP A 76 -8.94 -7.77 -15.72
N LYS A 77 -9.01 -8.40 -14.54
CA LYS A 77 -10.04 -8.17 -13.53
C LYS A 77 -9.54 -7.42 -12.30
N VAL A 78 -8.31 -7.70 -11.87
CA VAL A 78 -7.74 -7.18 -10.63
C VAL A 78 -6.68 -6.13 -10.91
N THR A 79 -6.84 -4.94 -10.35
CA THR A 79 -5.78 -3.93 -10.25
C THR A 79 -4.97 -4.18 -8.99
N THR A 80 -3.65 -4.28 -9.09
CA THR A 80 -2.78 -4.45 -7.94
C THR A 80 -2.07 -3.16 -7.59
N ILE A 81 -2.16 -2.74 -6.33
CA ILE A 81 -1.38 -1.62 -5.76
C ILE A 81 -0.31 -2.24 -4.87
N LEU A 82 0.97 -2.00 -5.13
CA LEU A 82 2.08 -2.64 -4.41
C LEU A 82 3.28 -1.73 -4.24
N GLY A 83 3.96 -1.89 -3.08
CA GLY A 83 5.15 -1.11 -2.72
C GLY A 83 6.45 -1.76 -3.18
N PHE A 84 7.42 -0.94 -3.57
CA PHE A 84 8.76 -1.36 -3.96
C PHE A 84 9.78 -0.25 -3.73
N THR A 85 11.08 -0.59 -3.76
CA THR A 85 12.16 0.38 -3.80
C THR A 85 12.43 0.78 -5.25
N GLU A 86 12.25 2.06 -5.57
CA GLU A 86 12.54 2.65 -6.87
C GLU A 86 13.94 3.24 -6.87
N ILE A 87 14.63 3.15 -8.00
CA ILE A 87 15.88 3.86 -8.28
C ILE A 87 15.71 4.73 -9.52
N ASP A 88 16.20 5.97 -9.48
CA ASP A 88 16.23 6.85 -10.66
C ASP A 88 17.61 6.83 -11.35
N ARG A 89 17.72 7.51 -12.50
CA ARG A 89 18.96 7.60 -13.29
C ARG A 89 20.12 8.27 -12.57
N GLN A 90 19.85 9.02 -11.50
CA GLN A 90 20.85 9.65 -10.66
C GLN A 90 21.28 8.74 -9.49
N GLY A 91 20.72 7.53 -9.40
CA GLY A 91 20.99 6.58 -8.33
C GLY A 91 20.28 6.90 -7.02
N ARG A 92 19.33 7.84 -7.02
CA ARG A 92 18.51 8.15 -5.83
C ARG A 92 17.43 7.10 -5.64
N LEU A 93 17.22 6.74 -4.39
CA LEU A 93 16.20 5.74 -4.01
C LEU A 93 14.93 6.41 -3.54
N TYR A 94 13.79 5.86 -3.93
CA TYR A 94 12.47 6.27 -3.48
C TYR A 94 11.69 5.07 -2.96
N ASN A 95 10.90 5.29 -1.93
CA ASN A 95 9.90 4.34 -1.47
C ASN A 95 8.63 4.59 -2.27
N SER A 96 8.28 3.68 -3.17
CA SER A 96 7.26 3.92 -4.19
C SER A 96 6.16 2.85 -4.16
N ALA A 97 4.97 3.24 -4.59
CA ALA A 97 3.86 2.34 -4.84
C ALA A 97 3.42 2.45 -6.31
N ALA A 98 3.24 1.30 -6.96
CA ALA A 98 2.73 1.20 -8.33
C ALA A 98 1.26 0.83 -8.33
N VAL A 99 0.52 1.39 -9.30
CA VAL A 99 -0.81 0.92 -9.70
C VAL A 99 -0.64 0.10 -10.98
N PHE A 100 -0.77 -1.21 -10.86
CA PHE A 100 -0.63 -2.16 -11.95
C PHE A 100 -2.01 -2.64 -12.40
N HIS A 101 -2.39 -2.29 -13.61
CA HIS A 101 -3.72 -2.54 -14.17
C HIS A 101 -3.60 -3.13 -15.56
N LYS A 102 -4.24 -4.28 -15.81
CA LYS A 102 -4.27 -4.95 -17.14
C LYS A 102 -2.88 -5.10 -17.76
N GLY A 103 -1.92 -5.55 -16.97
CA GLY A 103 -0.56 -5.81 -17.44
C GLY A 103 0.34 -4.57 -17.60
N LEU A 104 -0.11 -3.38 -17.20
CA LEU A 104 0.64 -2.13 -17.31
C LEU A 104 0.69 -1.36 -15.98
N VAL A 105 1.80 -0.71 -15.72
CA VAL A 105 1.90 0.29 -14.66
C VAL A 105 1.24 1.57 -15.15
N VAL A 106 0.07 1.89 -14.59
CA VAL A 106 -0.74 3.06 -14.97
C VAL A 106 -0.56 4.24 -14.02
N GLY A 107 0.16 4.04 -12.92
CA GLY A 107 0.41 5.09 -11.96
C GLY A 107 1.51 4.75 -10.97
N LEU A 108 2.16 5.80 -10.45
CA LEU A 108 3.21 5.74 -9.44
C LEU A 108 2.99 6.82 -8.38
N TYR A 109 3.23 6.45 -7.13
CA TYR A 109 3.28 7.36 -5.99
C TYR A 109 4.60 7.17 -5.25
N ARG A 110 5.35 8.24 -5.01
CA ARG A 110 6.56 8.25 -4.18
C ARG A 110 6.23 8.79 -2.79
N LYS A 111 6.62 8.09 -1.76
CA LYS A 111 6.41 8.47 -0.35
C LYS A 111 6.90 9.88 -0.09
N LEU A 112 6.04 10.73 0.51
CA LEU A 112 6.34 12.12 0.80
C LEU A 112 7.17 12.30 2.08
N TYR A 113 6.90 11.45 3.09
CA TYR A 113 7.51 11.55 4.42
C TYR A 113 8.22 10.24 4.80
N PRO A 114 9.47 10.01 4.33
CA PRO A 114 10.27 8.87 4.80
C PRO A 114 10.29 8.82 6.34
N ALA A 115 9.99 7.65 6.93
CA ALA A 115 9.70 7.53 8.36
C ALA A 115 10.95 7.45 9.24
N ILE A 116 12.08 7.06 8.66
CA ILE A 116 13.32 6.78 9.40
C ILE A 116 14.17 8.05 9.39
N ASN A 117 14.58 8.46 10.58
CA ASN A 117 15.55 9.55 10.70
C ASN A 117 16.84 9.16 9.97
N ARG A 118 17.29 9.96 9.03
CA ARG A 118 18.38 9.67 8.09
C ARG A 118 18.05 8.48 7.17
N SER A 119 16.79 8.37 6.72
CA SER A 119 16.40 7.44 5.68
C SER A 119 17.29 7.65 4.44
N ILE A 120 17.57 6.52 3.76
CA ILE A 120 18.27 6.57 2.47
C ILE A 120 17.32 6.90 1.31
N TYR A 121 16.01 6.94 1.55
CA TYR A 121 15.03 7.32 0.56
C TYR A 121 14.90 8.84 0.44
N GLU A 122 14.90 9.32 -0.79
CA GLU A 122 14.47 10.68 -1.12
C GLU A 122 12.96 10.84 -0.96
N ALA A 123 12.54 12.04 -0.57
CA ALA A 123 11.12 12.37 -0.48
C ALA A 123 10.48 12.57 -1.85
N GLY A 124 9.27 12.05 -2.03
CA GLY A 124 8.40 12.43 -3.14
C GLY A 124 7.88 13.87 -2.97
N TYR A 125 7.25 14.41 -4.03
CA TYR A 125 6.67 15.76 -3.99
C TYR A 125 5.32 15.86 -4.71
N LYS A 126 4.85 14.78 -5.33
CA LYS A 126 3.56 14.74 -6.04
C LYS A 126 2.49 14.05 -5.21
N VAL A 127 1.27 14.55 -5.30
CA VAL A 127 0.08 13.98 -4.66
C VAL A 127 -0.95 13.64 -5.74
N PRO A 128 -0.69 12.62 -6.59
CA PRO A 128 -1.59 12.23 -7.66
C PRO A 128 -2.80 11.47 -7.13
N VAL A 129 -3.89 11.49 -7.90
CA VAL A 129 -5.00 10.55 -7.80
C VAL A 129 -5.04 9.69 -9.06
N PHE A 130 -5.61 8.48 -8.95
CA PHE A 130 -5.68 7.52 -10.04
C PHE A 130 -7.14 7.13 -10.28
N GLN A 131 -7.47 6.87 -11.55
CA GLN A 131 -8.82 6.45 -11.93
C GLN A 131 -8.83 4.97 -12.34
N ILE A 132 -9.59 4.14 -11.61
CA ILE A 132 -9.82 2.74 -11.94
C ILE A 132 -11.33 2.52 -12.08
N GLY A 133 -11.80 2.34 -13.30
CA GLY A 133 -13.23 2.28 -13.57
C GLY A 133 -13.93 3.56 -13.09
N LYS A 134 -14.87 3.40 -12.14
CA LYS A 134 -15.61 4.52 -11.54
C LYS A 134 -14.98 5.05 -10.24
N LEU A 135 -13.90 4.44 -9.76
CA LEU A 135 -13.24 4.83 -8.52
C LEU A 135 -12.12 5.81 -8.81
N THR A 136 -12.14 6.97 -8.16
CA THR A 136 -10.96 7.82 -8.01
C THR A 136 -10.29 7.48 -6.69
N LEU A 137 -9.05 7.05 -6.73
CA LEU A 137 -8.30 6.61 -5.54
C LEU A 137 -7.05 7.45 -5.32
N GLY A 138 -6.68 7.60 -4.05
CA GLY A 138 -5.40 8.13 -3.61
C GLY A 138 -4.53 7.02 -3.01
N ILE A 139 -3.23 7.27 -2.97
CA ILE A 139 -2.27 6.40 -2.30
C ILE A 139 -1.41 7.24 -1.36
N VAL A 140 -1.28 6.78 -0.11
CA VAL A 140 -0.29 7.29 0.84
C VAL A 140 0.48 6.10 1.41
N ILE A 141 1.80 6.23 1.57
CA ILE A 141 2.62 5.11 2.04
C ILE A 141 2.90 5.27 3.53
N CYS A 142 2.34 4.35 4.35
CA CYS A 142 2.64 4.17 5.77
C CYS A 142 2.68 5.50 6.55
N ASN A 143 3.89 6.04 6.81
CA ASN A 143 4.10 7.27 7.57
C ASN A 143 3.38 8.50 7.00
N ASP A 144 3.16 8.56 5.69
CA ASP A 144 2.41 9.67 5.06
C ASP A 144 1.01 9.80 5.66
N SER A 145 0.40 8.67 6.07
CA SER A 145 -0.94 8.69 6.68
C SER A 145 -0.99 9.42 8.03
N ASN A 146 0.15 9.59 8.72
CA ASN A 146 0.19 10.37 9.96
C ASN A 146 0.00 11.88 9.73
N TYR A 147 0.21 12.37 8.50
CA TYR A 147 0.01 13.76 8.10
C TYR A 147 -1.34 13.89 7.40
N PHE A 148 -2.09 14.94 7.68
CA PHE A 148 -3.43 15.12 7.14
C PHE A 148 -3.42 15.61 5.68
N GLU A 149 -2.37 16.33 5.27
CA GLU A 149 -2.30 17.05 4.02
C GLU A 149 -2.39 16.12 2.78
N PRO A 150 -1.65 15.00 2.67
CA PRO A 150 -1.71 14.18 1.47
C PRO A 150 -3.13 13.64 1.22
N ALA A 151 -3.77 13.09 2.24
CA ALA A 151 -5.13 12.56 2.14
C ALA A 151 -6.14 13.67 1.80
N ARG A 152 -6.00 14.85 2.41
CA ARG A 152 -6.86 16.00 2.14
C ARG A 152 -6.73 16.50 0.71
N LEU A 153 -5.51 16.61 0.19
CA LEU A 153 -5.26 17.02 -1.19
C LEU A 153 -5.85 16.03 -2.20
N MET A 154 -5.76 14.72 -1.92
CA MET A 154 -6.37 13.68 -2.76
C MET A 154 -7.90 13.76 -2.72
N ALA A 155 -8.50 13.99 -1.54
CA ALA A 155 -9.94 14.17 -1.41
C ALA A 155 -10.46 15.38 -2.22
N VAL A 156 -9.76 16.50 -2.18
CA VAL A 156 -10.09 17.70 -2.98
C VAL A 156 -10.00 17.42 -4.48
N GLN A 157 -9.10 16.54 -4.90
CA GLN A 157 -8.99 16.07 -6.29
C GLN A 157 -10.05 15.02 -6.65
N GLY A 158 -10.95 14.65 -5.74
CA GLY A 158 -12.08 13.76 -6.00
C GLY A 158 -11.84 12.29 -5.60
N ALA A 159 -10.76 11.98 -4.90
CA ALA A 159 -10.56 10.63 -4.38
C ALA A 159 -11.66 10.26 -3.38
N THR A 160 -12.21 9.06 -3.52
CA THR A 160 -13.23 8.49 -2.61
C THR A 160 -12.71 7.30 -1.83
N ALA A 161 -11.51 6.82 -2.16
CA ALA A 161 -10.79 5.78 -1.43
C ALA A 161 -9.31 6.14 -1.31
N LEU A 162 -8.73 5.86 -0.15
CA LEU A 162 -7.32 6.00 0.16
C LEU A 162 -6.72 4.62 0.42
N PHE A 163 -5.76 4.22 -0.39
CA PHE A 163 -4.99 3.00 -0.20
C PHE A 163 -3.70 3.32 0.54
N VAL A 164 -3.38 2.49 1.54
CA VAL A 164 -2.28 2.75 2.49
C VAL A 164 -1.34 1.55 2.56
N PRO A 165 -0.49 1.32 1.51
CA PRO A 165 0.62 0.41 1.61
C PRO A 165 1.47 0.72 2.85
N THR A 166 1.71 -0.27 3.71
CA THR A 166 2.34 -0.09 5.02
C THR A 166 3.35 -1.21 5.27
N ASN A 167 4.44 -0.91 5.95
CA ASN A 167 5.38 -1.88 6.48
C ASN A 167 5.82 -1.45 7.88
N ASN A 168 5.20 -2.06 8.89
CA ASN A 168 5.52 -1.85 10.31
C ASN A 168 6.53 -2.89 10.85
N GLY A 169 7.34 -3.48 9.98
CA GLY A 169 8.48 -4.31 10.35
C GLY A 169 9.54 -3.48 11.08
N LEU A 170 9.67 -3.68 12.37
CA LEU A 170 10.60 -2.95 13.22
C LEU A 170 11.47 -3.93 14.04
N PRO A 171 12.68 -3.51 14.47
CA PRO A 171 13.44 -4.26 15.44
C PRO A 171 12.59 -4.64 16.66
N PRO A 172 12.74 -5.84 17.26
CA PRO A 172 11.82 -6.35 18.28
C PRO A 172 11.58 -5.42 19.47
N LYS A 173 12.60 -4.65 19.87
CA LYS A 173 12.49 -3.64 20.95
C LYS A 173 11.57 -2.47 20.63
N ARG A 174 11.29 -2.21 19.36
CA ARG A 174 10.44 -1.11 18.87
C ARG A 174 9.08 -1.58 18.38
N ALA A 175 8.94 -2.87 18.06
CA ALA A 175 7.69 -3.46 17.61
C ALA A 175 6.73 -3.62 18.79
N SER A 176 5.47 -3.27 18.60
CA SER A 176 4.43 -3.44 19.62
C SER A 176 3.03 -3.52 19.01
N ALA A 177 2.10 -4.17 19.70
CA ALA A 177 0.68 -4.14 19.33
C ALA A 177 0.08 -2.72 19.39
N GLY A 178 0.69 -1.81 20.13
CA GLY A 178 0.30 -0.39 20.18
C GLY A 178 0.40 0.31 18.82
N LEU A 179 1.29 -0.15 17.93
CA LEU A 179 1.38 0.36 16.56
C LEU A 179 0.13 0.02 15.74
N VAL A 180 -0.49 -1.13 15.98
CA VAL A 180 -1.75 -1.51 15.32
C VAL A 180 -2.87 -0.55 15.72
N ALA A 181 -3.01 -0.25 17.01
CA ALA A 181 -3.99 0.70 17.52
C ALA A 181 -3.72 2.12 16.98
N LYS A 182 -2.46 2.56 16.96
CA LYS A 182 -2.07 3.85 16.37
C LYS A 182 -2.45 3.93 14.89
N SER A 183 -2.11 2.94 14.08
CA SER A 183 -2.45 2.90 12.67
C SER A 183 -3.97 2.95 12.46
N ARG A 184 -4.73 2.21 13.28
CA ARG A 184 -6.20 2.20 13.22
C ARG A 184 -6.79 3.60 13.51
N ASN A 185 -6.30 4.28 14.56
CA ASN A 185 -6.76 5.62 14.89
C ASN A 185 -6.47 6.62 13.77
N VAL A 186 -5.31 6.50 13.12
CA VAL A 186 -4.95 7.33 11.96
C VAL A 186 -5.88 7.05 10.79
N ASP A 187 -6.16 5.78 10.47
CA ASP A 187 -7.06 5.40 9.37
C ASP A 187 -8.47 5.96 9.60
N ILE A 188 -8.99 5.86 10.82
CA ILE A 188 -10.29 6.44 11.21
C ILE A 188 -10.29 7.95 11.01
N ALA A 189 -9.23 8.64 11.44
CA ALA A 189 -9.12 10.09 11.26
C ALA A 189 -9.13 10.47 9.76
N ARG A 190 -8.29 9.79 8.92
CA ARG A 190 -8.24 10.05 7.47
C ARG A 190 -9.58 9.77 6.79
N ALA A 191 -10.28 8.72 7.20
CA ALA A 191 -11.60 8.37 6.69
C ALA A 191 -12.65 9.44 7.00
N VAL A 192 -12.78 9.81 8.26
CA VAL A 192 -13.83 10.72 8.74
C VAL A 192 -13.64 12.15 8.23
N GLU A 193 -12.43 12.70 8.33
CA GLU A 193 -12.15 14.10 7.96
C GLU A 193 -12.23 14.35 6.44
N ASN A 194 -12.08 13.30 5.62
CA ASN A 194 -12.09 13.38 4.17
C ASN A 194 -13.29 12.68 3.51
N HIS A 195 -14.14 11.99 4.28
CA HIS A 195 -15.25 11.18 3.80
C HIS A 195 -14.81 10.14 2.76
N MET A 196 -13.68 9.49 2.98
CA MET A 196 -13.09 8.48 2.12
C MET A 196 -13.06 7.12 2.79
N TRP A 197 -13.13 6.07 2.00
CA TRP A 197 -12.72 4.73 2.40
C TRP A 197 -11.22 4.72 2.67
N VAL A 198 -10.76 4.01 3.69
CA VAL A 198 -9.33 3.80 3.94
C VAL A 198 -9.03 2.30 3.94
N ILE A 199 -8.13 1.86 3.08
CA ILE A 199 -7.74 0.48 2.87
C ILE A 199 -6.23 0.37 3.14
N ARG A 200 -5.86 -0.14 4.32
CA ARG A 200 -4.46 -0.36 4.71
C ARG A 200 -4.07 -1.81 4.49
N ALA A 201 -2.91 -2.01 3.85
CA ALA A 201 -2.25 -3.30 3.71
C ALA A 201 -0.87 -3.24 4.37
N ASP A 202 -0.60 -4.10 5.35
CA ASP A 202 0.64 -4.14 6.13
C ASP A 202 1.29 -5.53 6.01
N VAL A 203 2.55 -5.65 6.39
CA VAL A 203 3.22 -6.93 6.61
C VAL A 203 2.96 -7.45 8.02
N ALA A 204 3.03 -8.76 8.24
CA ALA A 204 2.91 -9.37 9.56
C ALA A 204 3.85 -10.56 9.72
N GLY A 205 4.26 -10.81 10.98
CA GLY A 205 5.12 -11.94 11.31
C GLY A 205 6.46 -11.52 11.89
N ARG A 206 7.44 -12.41 11.75
CA ARG A 206 8.78 -12.25 12.32
C ARG A 206 9.84 -12.74 11.36
N THR A 207 10.96 -12.02 11.34
CA THR A 207 12.26 -12.50 10.85
C THR A 207 13.25 -12.47 12.01
N ASP A 208 14.50 -12.83 11.78
CA ASP A 208 15.54 -12.74 12.81
C ASP A 208 15.76 -11.31 13.32
N GLU A 209 15.52 -10.32 12.46
CA GLU A 209 15.83 -8.91 12.71
C GLU A 209 14.58 -8.05 12.98
N LEU A 210 13.42 -8.40 12.44
CA LEU A 210 12.24 -7.56 12.44
C LEU A 210 10.99 -8.31 12.92
N VAL A 211 10.06 -7.56 13.51
CA VAL A 211 8.72 -8.01 13.88
C VAL A 211 7.69 -7.00 13.40
N SER A 212 6.62 -7.49 12.76
CA SER A 212 5.41 -6.71 12.52
C SER A 212 4.19 -7.42 13.06
N TYR A 213 3.38 -6.69 13.81
CA TYR A 213 2.10 -7.21 14.32
C TYR A 213 1.02 -7.28 13.24
N GLY A 214 1.17 -6.51 12.16
CA GLY A 214 0.17 -6.40 11.09
C GLY A 214 -0.97 -5.46 11.46
N SER A 215 -1.13 -4.38 10.71
CA SER A 215 -2.15 -3.36 10.96
C SER A 215 -3.17 -3.24 9.84
N SER A 216 -3.24 -4.23 8.94
CA SER A 216 -4.16 -4.18 7.80
C SER A 216 -5.60 -4.04 8.25
N GLY A 217 -6.36 -3.22 7.53
CA GLY A 217 -7.74 -2.95 7.87
C GLY A 217 -8.46 -2.13 6.82
N ILE A 218 -9.79 -2.18 6.88
CA ILE A 218 -10.68 -1.41 6.01
C ILE A 218 -11.63 -0.60 6.88
N VAL A 219 -11.61 0.72 6.67
CA VAL A 219 -12.41 1.70 7.42
C VAL A 219 -13.32 2.43 6.44
N ASP A 220 -14.60 2.57 6.81
CA ASP A 220 -15.58 3.29 6.00
C ASP A 220 -15.47 4.81 6.18
N PRO A 221 -16.13 5.62 5.31
CA PRO A 221 -16.08 7.08 5.39
C PRO A 221 -16.66 7.70 6.67
N TYR A 222 -17.24 6.89 7.56
CA TYR A 222 -17.76 7.33 8.88
C TYR A 222 -16.85 6.93 10.03
N GLY A 223 -15.72 6.25 9.74
CA GLY A 223 -14.78 5.77 10.74
C GLY A 223 -15.13 4.38 11.31
N MET A 224 -16.11 3.69 10.74
CA MET A 224 -16.41 2.31 11.15
C MET A 224 -15.34 1.37 10.58
N VAL A 225 -14.74 0.59 11.46
CA VAL A 225 -13.79 -0.46 11.06
C VAL A 225 -14.59 -1.69 10.62
N LEU A 226 -14.61 -1.94 9.30
CA LEU A 226 -15.35 -3.07 8.74
C LEU A 226 -14.57 -4.36 8.82
N GLN A 227 -13.26 -4.29 8.60
CA GLN A 227 -12.36 -5.44 8.59
C GLN A 227 -11.05 -5.09 9.32
N SER A 228 -10.48 -6.07 9.99
CA SER A 228 -9.14 -6.04 10.57
C SER A 228 -8.49 -7.39 10.38
N ALA A 229 -7.28 -7.43 9.86
CA ALA A 229 -6.52 -8.65 9.68
C ALA A 229 -6.02 -9.20 11.03
N ARG A 230 -5.73 -10.50 11.08
CA ARG A 230 -5.19 -11.17 12.26
C ARG A 230 -3.76 -10.73 12.51
N GLN A 231 -3.46 -10.35 13.75
CA GLN A 231 -2.10 -9.94 14.11
C GLN A 231 -1.11 -11.11 13.99
N LEU A 232 0.13 -10.81 13.60
CA LEU A 232 1.26 -11.71 13.44
C LEU A 232 1.10 -12.82 12.38
N HIS A 233 0.04 -12.80 11.59
CA HIS A 233 -0.24 -13.79 10.55
C HIS A 233 -0.52 -13.10 9.21
N SER A 234 -0.18 -13.79 8.11
CA SER A 234 -0.68 -13.40 6.79
C SER A 234 -2.20 -13.51 6.76
N ASP A 235 -2.85 -12.58 6.07
CA ASP A 235 -4.31 -12.54 5.96
C ASP A 235 -4.72 -11.78 4.70
N LEU A 236 -5.94 -12.03 4.21
CA LEU A 236 -6.56 -11.28 3.13
C LEU A 236 -7.94 -10.84 3.57
N ILE A 237 -8.15 -9.55 3.74
CA ILE A 237 -9.42 -8.96 4.15
C ILE A 237 -10.07 -8.24 2.98
N ILE A 238 -11.41 -8.32 2.90
CA ILE A 238 -12.18 -7.83 1.77
C ILE A 238 -13.37 -7.02 2.26
N ALA A 239 -13.69 -5.97 1.51
CA ALA A 239 -14.94 -5.24 1.67
C ALA A 239 -15.50 -4.78 0.33
N GLU A 240 -16.80 -4.56 0.32
CA GLU A 240 -17.46 -3.85 -0.77
C GLU A 240 -17.52 -2.37 -0.44
N ILE A 241 -17.03 -1.53 -1.36
CA ILE A 241 -16.97 -0.09 -1.19
C ILE A 241 -17.82 0.65 -2.22
N ASP A 242 -18.33 1.80 -1.83
CA ASP A 242 -19.00 2.73 -2.74
C ASP A 242 -17.97 3.51 -3.55
N THR A 243 -18.21 3.65 -4.86
CA THR A 243 -17.31 4.38 -5.77
C THR A 243 -17.75 5.81 -6.04
N VAL A 244 -18.96 6.21 -5.60
CA VAL A 244 -19.54 7.51 -5.87
C VAL A 244 -19.51 8.40 -4.64
N PRO A 245 -19.00 9.64 -4.73
CA PRO A 245 -19.04 10.61 -3.64
C PRO A 245 -20.50 10.85 -3.19
N ARG A 246 -20.76 10.86 -1.88
CA ARG A 246 -22.12 11.07 -1.35
C ARG A 246 -22.78 12.38 -1.77
N ALA A 247 -22.04 13.41 -2.05
CA ALA A 247 -22.57 14.69 -2.54
C ALA A 247 -23.37 14.53 -3.86
N GLN A 248 -23.07 13.52 -4.67
CA GLN A 248 -23.79 13.22 -5.92
C GLN A 248 -25.03 12.34 -5.72
N ARG A 249 -25.23 11.74 -4.53
CA ARG A 249 -26.41 10.88 -4.24
C ARG A 249 -27.66 11.67 -3.79
N ARG A 250 -27.54 12.99 -3.56
CA ARG A 250 -28.65 13.85 -3.09
C ARG A 250 -29.33 14.64 -4.22
N ARG A 251 -29.16 14.22 -5.47
CA ARG A 251 -29.89 14.81 -6.60
C ARG A 251 -30.76 13.77 -7.28
#